data_a99e49e6c2751485e69367e76b0c24d3
#
_entry.id   a99e49e6c2751485e69367e76b0c24d3
#
_cell.length_a   1.000
_cell.length_b   1.000
_cell.length_c   1.000
_cell.angle_alpha   90.00
_cell.angle_beta   90.00
_cell.angle_gamma   90.00
#
_symmetry.space_group_name_H-M   'P 1'
#
loop_
_entity.id
_entity.type
_entity.pdbx_description
1 polymer ?
#
loop_
_entity_poly.entity_id
_entity_poly.type
_entity_poly.pdbx_seq_one_letter_code
_entity_poly.pdbx_strand_id
1 'polypeptide(L)'
;AIIEPRDEYKKDKTWSFWRVTPHNFEDCIKKSWGNFTINIPNNTKHVECLNTPYQTIDSGLFYKKIINKLKQNNNVNFFKSIREINTENSFVFNSVSNLEESKNNLWQHFSGIEIETSKDFFDDEIFNLMDFECDQKDSVHFFYTLPFSKTKALIETTWISDLNNNSLKDYDKQLKDYIENKLKIKNYKINFKETGAIPLFHPKNIKKLNQMEIGTAGNMTRLSTGYTFLNIQEQSRYIRENIENITKTKIFSLDKKYQFLDNIFLKVLKNNPKKMAQIFYKMFNCPSNTVINFLSNKSSIYEDISIISKMPKWIFLKQ
;
A
#
# COMPACT_ATOMS: atom_id res chain seq x y z
N ALA A 1 0.95 25.48 11.96
CA ALA A 1 2.04 25.45 10.97
C ALA A 1 2.08 24.09 10.26
N ILE A 2 2.31 24.10 8.96
CA ILE A 2 2.60 22.91 8.14
C ILE A 2 4.00 23.09 7.57
N ILE A 3 4.86 22.10 7.82
CA ILE A 3 6.23 22.11 7.34
C ILE A 3 6.31 21.14 6.16
N GLU A 4 6.53 21.67 4.96
CA GLU A 4 6.59 20.89 3.74
C GLU A 4 7.62 21.50 2.76
N PRO A 5 8.73 20.82 2.53
CA PRO A 5 9.80 21.36 1.70
C PRO A 5 9.46 21.42 0.20
N ARG A 6 8.48 20.65 -0.28
CA ARG A 6 8.09 20.65 -1.69
C ARG A 6 7.40 21.96 -2.08
N ASP A 7 7.68 22.43 -3.28
CA ASP A 7 7.03 23.63 -3.85
C ASP A 7 5.76 23.26 -4.61
N GLU A 8 5.76 22.11 -5.25
CA GLU A 8 4.66 21.62 -6.07
C GLU A 8 4.18 20.24 -5.65
N TYR A 9 2.89 20.05 -5.77
CA TYR A 9 2.20 18.78 -5.50
C TYR A 9 1.63 18.26 -6.80
N LYS A 10 2.44 17.47 -7.52
CA LYS A 10 2.04 16.78 -8.76
C LYS A 10 1.63 15.34 -8.45
N LYS A 11 0.97 14.71 -9.41
CA LYS A 11 0.75 13.26 -9.39
C LYS A 11 2.12 12.57 -9.30
N ASP A 12 2.38 11.89 -8.20
CA ASP A 12 3.65 11.22 -7.92
C ASP A 12 3.48 9.80 -7.39
N LYS A 13 2.27 9.42 -7.00
CA LYS A 13 1.92 8.13 -6.40
C LYS A 13 0.56 7.65 -6.86
N THR A 14 0.42 6.33 -6.85
CA THR A 14 -0.85 5.63 -7.03
C THR A 14 -1.24 4.98 -5.71
N TRP A 15 -2.35 5.43 -5.10
CA TRP A 15 -2.85 4.84 -3.86
C TRP A 15 -4.09 4.03 -4.15
N SER A 16 -3.99 2.72 -3.90
CA SER A 16 -5.08 1.79 -4.14
C SER A 16 -5.44 1.03 -2.86
N PHE A 17 -6.74 0.81 -2.65
CA PHE A 17 -7.25 0.16 -1.44
C PHE A 17 -8.66 -0.40 -1.67
N TRP A 18 -9.08 -1.32 -0.81
CA TRP A 18 -10.44 -1.82 -0.76
C TRP A 18 -11.34 -0.80 -0.07
N ARG A 19 -12.44 -0.40 -0.72
CA ARG A 19 -13.43 0.52 -0.15
C ARG A 19 -14.30 -0.19 0.90
N VAL A 20 -13.71 -0.56 2.02
CA VAL A 20 -14.41 -1.19 3.17
C VAL A 20 -15.16 -0.20 4.04
N THR A 21 -14.87 1.09 3.92
CA THR A 21 -15.55 2.20 4.59
C THR A 21 -15.65 3.40 3.64
N PRO A 22 -16.72 4.24 3.76
CA PRO A 22 -16.78 5.51 3.06
C PRO A 22 -15.59 6.42 3.45
N HIS A 23 -15.12 7.23 2.52
CA HIS A 23 -14.05 8.20 2.75
C HIS A 23 -14.34 9.54 2.05
N ASN A 24 -13.62 10.60 2.46
CA ASN A 24 -13.87 11.98 1.99
C ASN A 24 -13.23 12.30 0.62
N PHE A 25 -12.76 11.30 -0.12
CA PHE A 25 -11.99 11.43 -1.36
C PHE A 25 -12.61 10.68 -2.53
N GLU A 26 -13.92 10.47 -2.52
CA GLU A 26 -14.66 9.81 -3.62
C GLU A 26 -14.51 10.59 -4.94
N ASP A 27 -14.41 11.91 -4.87
CA ASP A 27 -14.17 12.81 -6.01
C ASP A 27 -12.71 12.80 -6.53
N CYS A 28 -11.81 12.12 -5.84
CA CYS A 28 -10.43 11.91 -6.26
C CYS A 28 -10.19 10.49 -6.83
N ILE A 29 -11.24 9.66 -6.92
CA ILE A 29 -11.12 8.30 -7.43
C ILE A 29 -10.86 8.35 -8.93
N LYS A 30 -9.79 7.69 -9.35
CA LYS A 30 -9.42 7.52 -10.76
C LYS A 30 -10.19 6.37 -11.42
N LYS A 31 -10.27 5.24 -10.74
CA LYS A 31 -11.01 4.04 -11.17
C LYS A 31 -11.41 3.21 -9.96
N SER A 32 -12.48 2.45 -10.13
CA SER A 32 -13.00 1.50 -9.15
C SER A 32 -13.31 0.18 -9.86
N TRP A 33 -12.89 -0.96 -9.29
CA TRP A 33 -13.10 -2.29 -9.87
C TRP A 33 -13.88 -3.17 -8.91
N GLY A 34 -14.85 -3.89 -9.48
CA GLY A 34 -15.62 -4.93 -8.76
C GLY A 34 -15.06 -6.34 -8.92
N ASN A 35 -14.03 -6.52 -9.76
CA ASN A 35 -13.45 -7.83 -10.05
C ASN A 35 -11.94 -7.76 -10.15
N PHE A 36 -11.26 -8.85 -9.76
CA PHE A 36 -9.80 -8.96 -9.91
C PHE A 36 -9.36 -10.41 -10.14
N THR A 37 -8.10 -10.53 -10.55
CA THR A 37 -7.45 -11.83 -10.70
C THR A 37 -6.21 -11.95 -9.82
N ILE A 38 -5.87 -13.20 -9.52
CA ILE A 38 -4.59 -13.60 -8.94
C ILE A 38 -4.07 -14.77 -9.77
N ASN A 39 -2.85 -14.64 -10.27
CA ASN A 39 -2.24 -15.63 -11.13
C ASN A 39 -1.04 -16.28 -10.45
N ILE A 40 -0.97 -17.61 -10.58
CA ILE A 40 0.21 -18.42 -10.34
C ILE A 40 0.44 -19.26 -11.60
N PRO A 41 1.63 -19.85 -11.81
CA PRO A 41 1.87 -20.69 -12.99
C PRO A 41 0.75 -21.71 -13.23
N ASN A 42 0.15 -21.67 -14.42
CA ASN A 42 -0.94 -22.51 -14.90
C ASN A 42 -2.30 -22.36 -14.18
N ASN A 43 -2.48 -21.38 -13.30
CA ASN A 43 -3.75 -21.18 -12.60
C ASN A 43 -4.06 -19.71 -12.42
N THR A 44 -5.26 -19.30 -12.81
CA THR A 44 -5.84 -17.98 -12.57
C THR A 44 -7.06 -18.09 -11.69
N LYS A 45 -7.16 -17.25 -10.69
CA LYS A 45 -8.35 -17.13 -9.85
C LYS A 45 -9.04 -15.80 -10.12
N HIS A 46 -10.31 -15.85 -10.50
CA HIS A 46 -11.19 -14.70 -10.60
C HIS A 46 -11.93 -14.51 -9.28
N VAL A 47 -11.94 -13.27 -8.79
CA VAL A 47 -12.56 -12.91 -7.51
C VAL A 47 -13.44 -11.70 -7.69
N GLU A 48 -14.68 -11.79 -7.25
CA GLU A 48 -15.63 -10.68 -7.23
C GLU A 48 -15.53 -9.93 -5.90
N CYS A 49 -15.61 -8.59 -5.96
CA CYS A 49 -15.55 -7.69 -4.80
C CYS A 49 -16.52 -6.50 -4.91
N LEU A 50 -17.69 -6.70 -5.51
CA LEU A 50 -18.69 -5.65 -5.77
C LEU A 50 -19.10 -4.87 -4.52
N ASN A 51 -19.21 -5.52 -3.38
CA ASN A 51 -19.59 -4.87 -2.11
C ASN A 51 -18.47 -4.04 -1.49
N THR A 52 -17.22 -4.35 -1.82
CA THR A 52 -16.00 -3.69 -1.33
C THR A 52 -15.05 -3.48 -2.49
N PRO A 53 -15.41 -2.62 -3.47
CA PRO A 53 -14.63 -2.46 -4.68
C PRO A 53 -13.21 -1.98 -4.37
N TYR A 54 -12.27 -2.37 -5.23
CA TYR A 54 -10.92 -1.86 -5.18
C TYR A 54 -10.85 -0.52 -5.88
N GLN A 55 -10.34 0.50 -5.21
CA GLN A 55 -10.32 1.88 -5.71
C GLN A 55 -8.90 2.41 -5.79
N THR A 56 -8.65 3.23 -6.81
CA THR A 56 -7.40 3.98 -6.95
C THR A 56 -7.68 5.47 -6.88
N ILE A 57 -6.96 6.18 -6.01
CA ILE A 57 -6.97 7.64 -5.90
C ILE A 57 -5.91 8.24 -6.83
N ASP A 58 -6.28 9.31 -7.54
CA ASP A 58 -5.33 10.21 -8.20
C ASP A 58 -4.69 11.13 -7.16
N SER A 59 -3.38 10.96 -6.93
CA SER A 59 -2.67 11.76 -5.91
C SER A 59 -2.63 13.25 -6.25
N GLY A 60 -2.62 13.61 -7.52
CA GLY A 60 -2.65 15.01 -7.96
C GLY A 60 -3.98 15.69 -7.59
N LEU A 61 -5.11 15.02 -7.84
CA LEU A 61 -6.44 15.52 -7.43
C LEU A 61 -6.55 15.59 -5.90
N PHE A 62 -6.06 14.57 -5.21
CA PHE A 62 -6.03 14.55 -3.74
C PHE A 62 -5.24 15.73 -3.18
N TYR A 63 -4.01 15.94 -3.65
CA TYR A 63 -3.19 17.08 -3.20
C TYR A 63 -3.87 18.42 -3.50
N LYS A 64 -4.39 18.60 -4.71
CA LYS A 64 -5.09 19.83 -5.10
C LYS A 64 -6.26 20.12 -4.15
N LYS A 65 -7.09 19.12 -3.85
CA LYS A 65 -8.22 19.24 -2.94
C LYS A 65 -7.78 19.69 -1.54
N ILE A 66 -6.78 18.99 -0.97
CA ILE A 66 -6.32 19.26 0.39
C ILE A 66 -5.61 20.61 0.49
N ILE A 67 -4.67 20.90 -0.42
CA ILE A 67 -3.90 22.15 -0.40
C ILE A 67 -4.81 23.37 -0.61
N ASN A 68 -5.77 23.29 -1.52
CA ASN A 68 -6.74 24.37 -1.72
C ASN A 68 -7.54 24.65 -0.44
N LYS A 69 -8.02 23.61 0.23
CA LYS A 69 -8.76 23.73 1.50
C LYS A 69 -7.88 24.33 2.60
N LEU A 70 -6.63 23.92 2.70
CA LEU A 70 -5.68 24.46 3.69
C LEU A 70 -5.34 25.91 3.44
N LYS A 71 -5.09 26.30 2.18
CA LYS A 71 -4.78 27.70 1.79
C LYS A 71 -5.94 28.67 2.01
N GLN A 72 -7.18 28.19 2.03
CA GLN A 72 -8.36 29.00 2.32
C GLN A 72 -8.55 29.24 3.83
N ASN A 73 -7.77 28.58 4.68
CA ASN A 73 -7.88 28.73 6.13
C ASN A 73 -6.79 29.69 6.64
N ASN A 74 -7.19 30.86 7.09
CA ASN A 74 -6.30 31.91 7.62
C ASN A 74 -5.45 31.48 8.83
N ASN A 75 -5.83 30.38 9.51
CA ASN A 75 -5.07 29.84 10.64
C ASN A 75 -3.99 28.83 10.21
N VAL A 76 -3.81 28.59 8.90
CA VAL A 76 -2.83 27.65 8.38
C VAL A 76 -1.71 28.38 7.68
N ASN A 77 -0.49 28.19 8.16
CA ASN A 77 0.73 28.73 7.55
C ASN A 77 1.65 27.61 7.11
N PHE A 78 2.25 27.76 5.92
CA PHE A 78 3.18 26.80 5.35
C PHE A 78 4.61 27.30 5.50
N PHE A 79 5.52 26.40 5.85
CA PHE A 79 6.95 26.63 6.03
C PHE A 79 7.75 25.57 5.29
N LYS A 80 8.96 25.90 4.86
CA LYS A 80 9.86 24.97 4.16
C LYS A 80 10.70 24.14 5.11
N SER A 81 10.98 24.67 6.29
CA SER A 81 11.83 24.03 7.30
C SER A 81 11.29 24.25 8.71
N ILE A 82 11.50 23.28 9.59
CA ILE A 82 11.21 23.42 11.01
C ILE A 82 12.04 24.53 11.68
N ARG A 83 13.16 24.91 11.07
CA ARG A 83 14.02 26.00 11.57
C ARG A 83 13.37 27.38 11.46
N GLU A 84 12.31 27.51 10.67
CA GLU A 84 11.59 28.78 10.46
C GLU A 84 10.57 29.06 11.56
N ILE A 85 10.32 28.10 12.46
CA ILE A 85 9.30 28.22 13.51
C ILE A 85 9.85 27.87 14.88
N ASN A 86 9.32 28.50 15.91
CA ASN A 86 9.54 28.08 17.30
C ASN A 86 8.48 27.03 17.70
N THR A 87 8.92 25.86 18.16
CA THR A 87 8.05 24.75 18.56
C THR A 87 7.94 24.55 20.06
N GLU A 88 8.56 25.42 20.89
CA GLU A 88 8.63 25.24 22.37
C GLU A 88 7.27 25.05 23.04
N ASN A 89 6.26 25.82 22.61
CA ASN A 89 4.89 25.76 23.14
C ASN A 89 3.91 25.10 22.15
N SER A 90 4.38 24.20 21.31
CA SER A 90 3.57 23.58 20.27
C SER A 90 3.43 22.10 20.49
N PHE A 91 2.33 21.52 20.00
CA PHE A 91 2.20 20.10 19.83
C PHE A 91 2.57 19.74 18.38
N VAL A 92 3.48 18.79 18.19
CA VAL A 92 4.04 18.43 16.88
C VAL A 92 3.45 17.08 16.42
N PHE A 93 2.83 17.08 15.25
CA PHE A 93 2.49 15.85 14.53
C PHE A 93 3.60 15.56 13.52
N ASN A 94 4.39 14.52 13.77
CA ASN A 94 5.53 14.18 12.94
C ASN A 94 5.22 13.01 12.00
N SER A 95 5.27 13.24 10.70
CA SER A 95 5.08 12.21 9.66
C SER A 95 6.40 11.69 9.07
N VAL A 96 7.54 12.25 9.48
CA VAL A 96 8.86 11.85 8.97
C VAL A 96 9.32 10.60 9.70
N SER A 97 9.38 9.48 8.98
CA SER A 97 9.80 8.20 9.55
C SER A 97 11.30 8.16 9.78
N ASN A 98 11.70 7.74 10.98
CA ASN A 98 13.09 7.38 11.27
C ASN A 98 13.27 5.88 10.98
N LEU A 99 13.67 5.56 9.75
CA LEU A 99 13.89 4.20 9.31
C LEU A 99 15.36 3.85 9.51
N GLU A 100 15.66 3.01 10.49
CA GLU A 100 16.98 2.41 10.58
C GLU A 100 17.06 1.24 9.60
N GLU A 101 17.95 1.36 8.62
CA GLU A 101 18.25 0.28 7.71
C GLU A 101 18.98 -0.84 8.44
N SER A 102 18.29 -1.96 8.64
CA SER A 102 18.89 -3.23 9.04
C SER A 102 18.97 -4.15 7.83
N LYS A 103 20.09 -4.82 7.63
CA LYS A 103 20.30 -5.81 6.56
C LYS A 103 19.25 -6.95 6.54
N ASN A 104 18.43 -7.04 7.59
CA ASN A 104 17.43 -8.10 7.73
C ASN A 104 15.99 -7.62 7.58
N ASN A 105 15.76 -6.34 7.29
CA ASN A 105 14.44 -5.78 7.16
C ASN A 105 13.82 -6.11 5.80
N LEU A 106 12.56 -6.54 5.82
CA LEU A 106 11.79 -6.74 4.59
C LEU A 106 11.16 -5.43 4.14
N TRP A 107 11.15 -5.25 2.83
CA TRP A 107 10.54 -4.12 2.16
C TRP A 107 9.63 -4.63 1.04
N GLN A 108 8.52 -4.00 0.84
CA GLN A 108 7.80 -4.06 -0.42
C GLN A 108 8.32 -2.92 -1.30
N HIS A 109 9.11 -3.24 -2.30
CA HIS A 109 9.69 -2.25 -3.20
C HIS A 109 9.25 -2.51 -4.63
N PHE A 110 9.06 -1.44 -5.39
CA PHE A 110 8.39 -1.53 -6.67
C PHE A 110 8.77 -0.40 -7.63
N SER A 111 8.52 -0.65 -8.89
CA SER A 111 8.42 0.39 -9.93
C SER A 111 7.23 0.09 -10.82
N GLY A 112 6.47 1.13 -11.12
CA GLY A 112 5.29 1.08 -11.99
C GLY A 112 5.37 2.08 -13.11
N ILE A 113 4.82 1.72 -14.27
CA ILE A 113 4.62 2.63 -15.40
C ILE A 113 3.17 2.62 -15.87
N GLU A 114 2.61 3.79 -16.10
CA GLU A 114 1.33 3.91 -16.77
C GLU A 114 1.57 3.96 -18.27
N ILE A 115 1.04 2.97 -18.97
CA ILE A 115 1.17 2.87 -20.42
C ILE A 115 -0.14 3.18 -21.12
N GLU A 116 -0.04 3.62 -22.38
CA GLU A 116 -1.16 3.83 -23.28
C GLU A 116 -0.89 3.12 -24.61
N THR A 117 -1.84 2.29 -25.03
CA THR A 117 -1.83 1.56 -26.28
C THR A 117 -2.68 2.29 -27.34
N SER A 118 -2.36 2.11 -28.62
CA SER A 118 -3.12 2.71 -29.74
C SER A 118 -4.45 2.00 -30.04
N LYS A 119 -4.66 0.81 -29.51
CA LYS A 119 -5.86 -0.02 -29.67
C LYS A 119 -6.28 -0.59 -28.34
N ASP A 120 -7.54 -1.00 -28.24
CA ASP A 120 -8.06 -1.71 -27.07
C ASP A 120 -7.24 -2.97 -26.80
N PHE A 121 -6.78 -3.10 -25.57
CA PHE A 121 -5.98 -4.24 -25.11
C PHE A 121 -6.44 -4.75 -23.75
N PHE A 122 -6.76 -3.86 -22.82
CA PHE A 122 -7.09 -4.20 -21.46
C PHE A 122 -8.60 -4.46 -21.29
N ASP A 123 -8.94 -5.42 -20.43
CA ASP A 123 -10.27 -5.46 -19.84
C ASP A 123 -10.26 -4.51 -18.63
N ASP A 124 -10.95 -3.38 -18.74
CA ASP A 124 -10.91 -2.34 -17.71
C ASP A 124 -11.93 -2.55 -16.58
N GLU A 125 -12.66 -3.65 -16.61
CA GLU A 125 -13.54 -4.11 -15.53
C GLU A 125 -12.84 -5.04 -14.54
N ILE A 126 -11.67 -5.60 -14.91
CA ILE A 126 -10.94 -6.58 -14.11
C ILE A 126 -9.48 -6.11 -13.94
N PHE A 127 -9.03 -5.94 -12.70
CA PHE A 127 -7.60 -5.70 -12.44
C PHE A 127 -6.87 -6.98 -12.02
N ASN A 128 -5.56 -7.02 -12.23
CA ASN A 128 -4.73 -8.12 -11.73
C ASN A 128 -4.04 -7.65 -10.44
N LEU A 129 -4.44 -8.27 -9.31
CA LEU A 129 -3.89 -7.92 -7.99
C LEU A 129 -2.48 -8.45 -7.80
N MET A 130 -2.21 -9.67 -8.24
CA MET A 130 -0.91 -10.33 -8.15
C MET A 130 -0.75 -11.33 -9.27
N ASP A 131 0.18 -11.10 -10.17
CA ASP A 131 0.64 -12.08 -11.15
C ASP A 131 2.02 -12.61 -10.75
N PHE A 132 2.02 -13.83 -10.19
CA PHE A 132 3.23 -14.54 -9.80
C PHE A 132 3.85 -15.37 -10.93
N GLU A 133 3.33 -15.27 -12.15
CA GLU A 133 3.86 -15.99 -13.30
C GLU A 133 5.11 -15.27 -13.86
N CYS A 134 6.09 -15.09 -13.00
CA CYS A 134 7.35 -14.41 -13.26
C CYS A 134 8.49 -15.04 -12.42
N ASP A 135 9.74 -14.68 -12.74
CA ASP A 135 10.90 -15.17 -12.00
C ASP A 135 10.93 -14.62 -10.56
N GLN A 136 10.94 -15.53 -9.58
CA GLN A 136 10.90 -15.23 -8.16
C GLN A 136 12.28 -14.96 -7.53
N LYS A 137 13.38 -15.36 -8.16
CA LYS A 137 14.77 -15.19 -7.68
C LYS A 137 14.97 -15.41 -6.17
N ASP A 138 14.37 -16.48 -5.64
CA ASP A 138 14.38 -16.82 -4.20
C ASP A 138 13.78 -15.73 -3.26
N SER A 139 12.94 -14.86 -3.78
CA SER A 139 12.20 -13.81 -3.07
C SER A 139 10.70 -13.92 -3.39
N VAL A 140 9.93 -12.88 -3.10
CA VAL A 140 8.53 -12.80 -3.55
C VAL A 140 8.45 -11.71 -4.60
N HIS A 141 8.06 -12.09 -5.80
CA HIS A 141 7.92 -11.20 -6.94
C HIS A 141 6.57 -11.39 -7.63
N PHE A 142 5.91 -10.30 -7.94
CA PHE A 142 4.68 -10.31 -8.72
C PHE A 142 4.53 -9.04 -9.54
N PHE A 143 3.73 -9.14 -10.60
CA PHE A 143 3.27 -7.97 -11.32
C PHE A 143 1.86 -7.61 -10.86
N TYR A 144 1.60 -6.32 -10.87
CA TYR A 144 0.33 -5.70 -10.53
C TYR A 144 -0.15 -4.88 -11.72
N THR A 145 -1.41 -5.06 -12.16
CA THR A 145 -1.92 -4.37 -13.33
C THR A 145 -3.26 -3.74 -13.02
N LEU A 146 -3.34 -2.41 -13.15
CA LEU A 146 -4.55 -1.61 -12.95
C LEU A 146 -4.98 -0.99 -14.27
N PRO A 147 -5.94 -1.58 -15.00
CA PRO A 147 -6.45 -1.01 -16.24
C PRO A 147 -7.43 0.13 -15.95
N PHE A 148 -7.04 1.35 -16.28
CA PHE A 148 -7.88 2.53 -16.11
C PHE A 148 -8.89 2.71 -17.25
N SER A 149 -8.56 2.18 -18.42
CA SER A 149 -9.43 2.07 -19.59
C SER A 149 -8.96 0.91 -20.46
N LYS A 150 -9.67 0.62 -21.53
CA LYS A 150 -9.27 -0.41 -22.50
C LYS A 150 -7.90 -0.16 -23.14
N THR A 151 -7.42 1.08 -23.13
CA THR A 151 -6.13 1.47 -23.71
C THR A 151 -5.09 1.93 -22.70
N LYS A 152 -5.44 2.11 -21.42
CA LYS A 152 -4.51 2.64 -20.38
C LYS A 152 -4.47 1.75 -19.17
N ALA A 153 -3.26 1.41 -18.72
CA ALA A 153 -3.06 0.68 -17.47
C ALA A 153 -1.77 1.11 -16.76
N LEU A 154 -1.79 1.06 -15.43
CA LEU A 154 -0.57 0.99 -14.62
C LEU A 154 -0.12 -0.47 -14.57
N ILE A 155 1.13 -0.72 -14.87
CA ILE A 155 1.78 -2.02 -14.71
C ILE A 155 2.97 -1.82 -13.78
N GLU A 156 3.01 -2.60 -12.71
CA GLU A 156 4.00 -2.47 -11.65
C GLU A 156 4.71 -3.81 -11.41
N THR A 157 6.03 -3.80 -11.33
CA THR A 157 6.84 -4.90 -10.80
C THR A 157 7.07 -4.68 -9.32
N THR A 158 6.68 -5.65 -8.50
CA THR A 158 6.70 -5.54 -7.03
C THR A 158 7.48 -6.71 -6.43
N TRP A 159 8.42 -6.38 -5.55
CA TRP A 159 9.22 -7.33 -4.79
C TRP A 159 8.95 -7.19 -3.30
N ILE A 160 8.96 -8.31 -2.59
CA ILE A 160 9.08 -8.32 -1.13
C ILE A 160 10.41 -8.98 -0.78
N SER A 161 11.38 -8.17 -0.43
CA SER A 161 12.76 -8.61 -0.17
C SER A 161 13.55 -7.59 0.66
N ASP A 162 14.83 -7.86 0.86
CA ASP A 162 15.81 -6.88 1.35
C ASP A 162 16.13 -5.87 0.24
N LEU A 163 16.17 -4.58 0.59
CA LEU A 163 16.55 -3.50 -0.34
C LEU A 163 18.01 -3.53 -0.79
N ASN A 164 18.88 -4.26 -0.11
CA ASN A 164 20.31 -4.31 -0.47
C ASN A 164 20.61 -5.23 -1.66
N ASN A 165 19.63 -6.04 -2.10
CA ASN A 165 19.79 -6.91 -3.26
C ASN A 165 19.58 -6.13 -4.57
N ASN A 166 20.64 -5.51 -5.08
CA ASN A 166 20.60 -4.74 -6.33
C ASN A 166 20.23 -5.58 -7.55
N SER A 167 20.42 -6.91 -7.54
CA SER A 167 20.04 -7.77 -8.66
C SER A 167 18.54 -7.84 -8.92
N LEU A 168 17.72 -7.45 -7.92
CA LEU A 168 16.26 -7.37 -8.04
C LEU A 168 15.77 -6.03 -8.56
N LYS A 169 16.62 -5.01 -8.66
CA LYS A 169 16.24 -3.63 -8.96
C LYS A 169 16.29 -3.24 -10.45
N ASP A 170 16.48 -4.19 -11.35
CA ASP A 170 16.38 -3.94 -12.80
C ASP A 170 14.92 -3.86 -13.25
N TYR A 171 14.17 -2.92 -12.62
CA TYR A 171 12.74 -2.77 -12.82
C TYR A 171 12.35 -2.44 -14.25
N ASP A 172 13.12 -1.60 -14.93
CA ASP A 172 12.81 -1.17 -16.30
C ASP A 172 12.87 -2.34 -17.27
N LYS A 173 13.85 -3.23 -17.11
CA LYS A 173 13.94 -4.45 -17.86
C LYS A 173 12.80 -5.42 -17.53
N GLN A 174 12.50 -5.60 -16.24
CA GLN A 174 11.40 -6.47 -15.79
C GLN A 174 10.06 -6.01 -16.37
N LEU A 175 9.76 -4.71 -16.30
CA LEU A 175 8.55 -4.12 -16.87
C LEU A 175 8.49 -4.31 -18.38
N LYS A 176 9.59 -4.03 -19.09
CA LYS A 176 9.68 -4.24 -20.53
C LYS A 176 9.44 -5.69 -20.91
N ASP A 177 10.13 -6.61 -20.24
CA ASP A 177 10.00 -8.05 -20.53
C ASP A 177 8.57 -8.55 -20.26
N TYR A 178 7.94 -8.11 -19.18
CA TYR A 178 6.57 -8.46 -18.86
C TYR A 178 5.59 -7.90 -19.91
N ILE A 179 5.68 -6.63 -20.23
CA ILE A 179 4.79 -5.97 -21.19
C ILE A 179 4.96 -6.55 -22.60
N GLU A 180 6.20 -6.69 -23.08
CA GLU A 180 6.45 -7.09 -24.46
C GLU A 180 6.38 -8.61 -24.67
N ASN A 181 6.79 -9.41 -23.68
CA ASN A 181 6.90 -10.86 -23.83
C ASN A 181 5.75 -11.61 -23.17
N LYS A 182 5.23 -11.16 -22.02
CA LYS A 182 4.10 -11.81 -21.34
C LYS A 182 2.76 -11.24 -21.82
N LEU A 183 2.58 -9.94 -21.81
CA LEU A 183 1.35 -9.29 -22.28
C LEU A 183 1.28 -9.15 -23.81
N LYS A 184 2.40 -9.34 -24.55
CA LYS A 184 2.47 -9.20 -25.99
C LYS A 184 2.16 -7.82 -26.54
N ILE A 185 2.32 -6.77 -25.72
CA ILE A 185 2.15 -5.37 -26.13
C ILE A 185 3.49 -4.86 -26.68
N LYS A 186 3.55 -4.56 -27.98
CA LYS A 186 4.79 -4.08 -28.63
C LYS A 186 4.85 -2.56 -28.78
N ASN A 187 3.69 -1.92 -28.99
CA ASN A 187 3.59 -0.48 -29.24
C ASN A 187 2.78 0.19 -28.14
N TYR A 188 3.45 0.92 -27.27
CA TYR A 188 2.84 1.67 -26.17
C TYR A 188 3.66 2.93 -25.87
N LYS A 189 2.97 3.92 -25.30
CA LYS A 189 3.56 5.15 -24.77
C LYS A 189 3.57 5.09 -23.25
N ILE A 190 4.66 5.50 -22.62
CA ILE A 190 4.73 5.66 -21.17
C ILE A 190 4.28 7.08 -20.82
N ASN A 191 3.22 7.19 -20.03
CA ASN A 191 2.64 8.48 -19.62
C ASN A 191 3.05 8.88 -18.20
N PHE A 192 3.39 7.91 -17.35
CA PHE A 192 3.76 8.15 -15.95
C PHE A 192 4.67 7.03 -15.46
N LYS A 193 5.58 7.35 -14.53
CA LYS A 193 6.42 6.37 -13.85
C LYS A 193 6.44 6.69 -12.36
N GLU A 194 6.34 5.66 -11.54
CA GLU A 194 6.52 5.74 -10.10
C GLU A 194 7.48 4.68 -9.59
N THR A 195 8.09 4.94 -8.46
CA THR A 195 8.96 3.99 -7.76
C THR A 195 8.79 4.21 -6.26
N GLY A 196 8.83 3.15 -5.49
CA GLY A 196 8.68 3.24 -4.05
C GLY A 196 9.22 2.04 -3.31
N ALA A 197 9.37 2.23 -2.00
CA ALA A 197 9.68 1.17 -1.06
C ALA A 197 8.87 1.41 0.23
N ILE A 198 8.11 0.41 0.63
CA ILE A 198 7.28 0.43 1.84
C ILE A 198 7.97 -0.47 2.86
N PRO A 199 8.33 0.06 4.06
CA PRO A 199 8.91 -0.76 5.10
C PRO A 199 7.88 -1.76 5.63
N LEU A 200 8.23 -3.05 5.67
CA LEU A 200 7.43 -4.09 6.31
C LEU A 200 7.92 -4.33 7.75
N PHE A 201 8.29 -3.25 8.41
CA PHE A 201 8.70 -3.19 9.83
C PHE A 201 8.33 -1.83 10.40
N HIS A 202 8.18 -1.75 11.70
CA HIS A 202 7.84 -0.50 12.35
C HIS A 202 9.06 0.41 12.50
N PRO A 203 8.96 1.71 12.15
CA PRO A 203 9.97 2.71 12.48
C PRO A 203 10.25 2.75 13.99
N LYS A 204 11.45 3.14 14.37
CA LYS A 204 11.74 3.43 15.77
C LYS A 204 11.04 4.72 16.19
N ASN A 205 10.09 4.59 17.10
CA ASN A 205 9.41 5.74 17.68
C ASN A 205 10.24 6.31 18.82
N ILE A 206 10.69 7.54 18.68
CA ILE A 206 11.33 8.31 19.74
C ILE A 206 10.21 9.08 20.46
N LYS A 207 9.88 8.64 21.68
CA LYS A 207 8.92 9.38 22.51
C LYS A 207 9.51 10.73 22.87
N LYS A 208 8.87 11.79 22.39
CA LYS A 208 9.14 13.18 22.77
C LYS A 208 7.92 13.78 23.47
N LEU A 209 8.18 14.64 24.41
CA LEU A 209 7.12 15.43 25.03
C LEU A 209 6.48 16.33 23.96
N ASN A 210 5.14 16.45 24.00
CA ASN A 210 4.37 17.25 23.03
C ASN A 210 4.57 16.87 21.53
N GLN A 211 4.87 15.60 21.25
CA GLN A 211 4.96 15.08 19.88
C GLN A 211 4.18 13.79 19.73
N MET A 212 3.51 13.64 18.59
CA MET A 212 2.86 12.41 18.15
C MET A 212 3.35 12.05 16.75
N GLU A 213 3.81 10.82 16.59
CA GLU A 213 4.14 10.25 15.28
C GLU A 213 2.84 9.89 14.53
N ILE A 214 2.74 10.28 13.26
CA ILE A 214 1.57 10.04 12.40
C ILE A 214 1.96 9.35 11.10
N GLY A 215 0.98 8.77 10.41
CA GLY A 215 1.21 8.08 9.16
C GLY A 215 2.16 6.89 9.30
N THR A 216 3.07 6.72 8.36
CA THR A 216 4.08 5.64 8.41
C THR A 216 4.96 5.75 9.65
N ALA A 217 5.36 6.97 10.05
CA ALA A 217 6.10 7.19 11.29
C ALA A 217 5.30 6.75 12.53
N GLY A 218 3.97 6.91 12.50
CA GLY A 218 3.04 6.48 13.56
C GLY A 218 2.61 5.01 13.47
N ASN A 219 3.31 4.17 12.70
CA ASN A 219 3.03 2.73 12.54
C ASN A 219 1.65 2.44 11.89
N MET A 220 1.20 3.29 10.97
CA MET A 220 -0.08 3.10 10.28
C MET A 220 0.02 2.12 9.10
N THR A 221 1.20 1.67 8.72
CA THR A 221 1.38 0.65 7.68
C THR A 221 1.06 -0.74 8.23
N ARG A 222 0.15 -1.46 7.58
CA ARG A 222 -0.06 -2.88 7.81
C ARG A 222 1.12 -3.66 7.26
N LEU A 223 1.89 -4.34 8.11
CA LEU A 223 3.19 -4.91 7.73
C LEU A 223 3.08 -6.08 6.74
N SER A 224 1.98 -6.85 6.76
CA SER A 224 1.78 -7.96 5.82
C SER A 224 1.32 -7.55 4.43
N THR A 225 0.82 -6.31 4.25
CA THR A 225 0.17 -5.86 3.01
C THR A 225 0.74 -4.56 2.46
N GLY A 226 1.47 -3.77 3.26
CA GLY A 226 1.87 -2.41 2.93
C GLY A 226 0.71 -1.39 2.96
N TYR A 227 -0.53 -1.81 3.24
CA TYR A 227 -1.68 -0.92 3.23
C TYR A 227 -1.60 0.12 4.34
N THR A 228 -1.68 1.38 3.95
CA THR A 228 -1.45 2.52 4.85
C THR A 228 -2.56 3.57 4.76
N PHE A 229 -3.13 3.80 3.56
CA PHE A 229 -4.00 4.93 3.28
C PHE A 229 -5.23 5.01 4.21
N LEU A 230 -6.02 3.94 4.31
CA LEU A 230 -7.21 3.94 5.17
C LEU A 230 -6.86 4.03 6.66
N ASN A 231 -5.74 3.43 7.07
CA ASN A 231 -5.27 3.52 8.45
C ASN A 231 -4.90 4.97 8.83
N ILE A 232 -4.29 5.71 7.89
CA ILE A 232 -4.03 7.15 8.06
C ILE A 232 -5.34 7.94 8.18
N GLN A 233 -6.37 7.60 7.40
CA GLN A 233 -7.67 8.26 7.50
C GLN A 233 -8.31 8.02 8.88
N GLU A 234 -8.22 6.80 9.41
CA GLU A 234 -8.71 6.48 10.75
C GLU A 234 -7.90 7.20 11.85
N GLN A 235 -6.58 7.22 11.75
CA GLN A 235 -5.72 7.99 12.66
C GLN A 235 -6.06 9.48 12.62
N SER A 236 -6.23 10.06 11.44
CA SER A 236 -6.57 11.48 11.27
C SER A 236 -7.94 11.82 11.88
N ARG A 237 -8.92 10.93 11.72
CA ARG A 237 -10.22 11.08 12.38
C ARG A 237 -10.08 11.03 13.89
N TYR A 238 -9.37 10.06 14.43
CA TYR A 238 -9.10 9.92 15.85
C TYR A 238 -8.43 11.18 16.44
N ILE A 239 -7.41 11.71 15.77
CA ILE A 239 -6.71 12.94 16.18
C ILE A 239 -7.69 14.12 16.22
N ARG A 240 -8.50 14.29 15.16
CA ARG A 240 -9.49 15.37 15.09
C ARG A 240 -10.51 15.29 16.24
N GLU A 241 -10.99 14.11 16.57
CA GLU A 241 -11.97 13.89 17.63
C GLU A 241 -11.39 14.11 19.04
N ASN A 242 -10.07 14.07 19.20
CA ASN A 242 -9.37 14.18 20.47
C ASN A 242 -8.44 15.41 20.54
N ILE A 243 -8.54 16.35 19.59
CA ILE A 243 -7.56 17.43 19.44
C ILE A 243 -7.43 18.34 20.66
N GLU A 244 -8.53 18.61 21.37
CA GLU A 244 -8.55 19.47 22.56
C GLU A 244 -7.78 18.86 23.75
N ASN A 245 -7.69 17.54 23.79
CA ASN A 245 -7.03 16.79 24.87
C ASN A 245 -5.84 15.96 24.36
N ILE A 246 -5.27 16.34 23.22
CA ILE A 246 -4.28 15.51 22.49
C ILE A 246 -3.06 15.13 23.32
N THR A 247 -2.61 15.99 24.23
CA THR A 247 -1.46 15.73 25.13
C THR A 247 -1.73 14.64 26.16
N LYS A 248 -2.99 14.37 26.47
CA LYS A 248 -3.44 13.34 27.43
C LYS A 248 -4.04 12.12 26.75
N THR A 249 -4.32 12.22 25.45
CA THR A 249 -4.98 11.18 24.69
C THR A 249 -4.02 10.03 24.39
N LYS A 250 -4.54 8.81 24.48
CA LYS A 250 -3.78 7.61 24.10
C LYS A 250 -3.42 7.66 22.61
N ILE A 251 -2.20 7.28 22.27
CA ILE A 251 -1.76 7.20 20.87
C ILE A 251 -2.62 6.16 20.13
N PHE A 252 -3.16 6.55 18.97
CA PHE A 252 -3.88 5.63 18.09
C PHE A 252 -2.92 4.53 17.59
N SER A 253 -3.36 3.30 17.61
CA SER A 253 -2.59 2.15 17.10
C SER A 253 -3.50 1.17 16.40
N LEU A 254 -2.95 0.45 15.43
CA LEU A 254 -3.64 -0.68 14.81
C LEU A 254 -3.88 -1.79 15.85
N ASP A 255 -4.94 -2.56 15.64
CA ASP A 255 -5.30 -3.66 16.55
C ASP A 255 -4.14 -4.65 16.70
N LYS A 256 -3.84 -5.02 17.93
CA LYS A 256 -2.75 -5.94 18.29
C LYS A 256 -2.87 -7.30 17.62
N LYS A 257 -4.08 -7.78 17.32
CA LYS A 257 -4.28 -9.05 16.62
C LYS A 257 -3.62 -9.05 15.24
N TYR A 258 -3.75 -7.93 14.49
CA TYR A 258 -3.12 -7.81 13.18
C TYR A 258 -1.59 -7.71 13.28
N GLN A 259 -1.09 -7.00 14.29
CA GLN A 259 0.36 -6.95 14.52
C GLN A 259 0.93 -8.34 14.81
N PHE A 260 0.23 -9.16 15.60
CA PHE A 260 0.61 -10.54 15.87
C PHE A 260 0.58 -11.41 14.60
N LEU A 261 -0.51 -11.36 13.84
CA LEU A 261 -0.69 -12.14 12.60
C LEU A 261 0.32 -11.73 11.53
N ASP A 262 0.59 -10.44 11.40
CA ASP A 262 1.59 -9.89 10.48
C ASP A 262 3.00 -10.38 10.84
N ASN A 263 3.37 -10.41 12.12
CA ASN A 263 4.66 -10.91 12.56
C ASN A 263 4.86 -12.39 12.18
N ILE A 264 3.85 -13.22 12.35
CA ILE A 264 3.88 -14.63 11.92
C ILE A 264 4.03 -14.70 10.40
N PHE A 265 3.21 -13.96 9.67
CA PHE A 265 3.23 -13.97 8.21
C PHE A 265 4.59 -13.53 7.64
N LEU A 266 5.18 -12.46 8.17
CA LEU A 266 6.50 -11.99 7.74
C LEU A 266 7.61 -13.01 8.01
N LYS A 267 7.55 -13.73 9.13
CA LYS A 267 8.48 -14.84 9.39
C LYS A 267 8.30 -15.97 8.37
N VAL A 268 7.05 -16.34 8.07
CA VAL A 268 6.75 -17.35 7.02
C VAL A 268 7.32 -16.90 5.68
N LEU A 269 7.08 -15.63 5.30
CA LEU A 269 7.55 -15.05 4.05
C LEU A 269 9.07 -15.10 3.96
N LYS A 270 9.76 -14.67 5.00
CA LYS A 270 11.23 -14.67 5.05
C LYS A 270 11.82 -16.07 4.95
N ASN A 271 11.23 -17.04 5.64
CA ASN A 271 11.76 -18.39 5.72
C ASN A 271 11.30 -19.31 4.57
N ASN A 272 10.25 -18.94 3.85
CA ASN A 272 9.65 -19.77 2.80
C ASN A 272 9.28 -18.98 1.53
N PRO A 273 10.14 -18.12 0.96
CA PRO A 273 9.77 -17.24 -0.15
C PRO A 273 9.23 -18.02 -1.35
N LYS A 274 9.80 -19.17 -1.69
CA LYS A 274 9.34 -20.03 -2.81
C LYS A 274 7.91 -20.55 -2.68
N LYS A 275 7.33 -20.54 -1.47
CA LYS A 275 5.96 -21.02 -1.22
C LYS A 275 4.94 -19.90 -1.20
N MET A 276 5.38 -18.63 -1.22
CA MET A 276 4.51 -17.50 -0.96
C MET A 276 3.46 -17.30 -2.06
N ALA A 277 3.81 -17.45 -3.33
CA ALA A 277 2.84 -17.38 -4.42
C ALA A 277 1.64 -18.33 -4.19
N GLN A 278 1.91 -19.57 -3.80
CA GLN A 278 0.87 -20.55 -3.45
C GLN A 278 0.11 -20.17 -2.18
N ILE A 279 0.76 -19.59 -1.19
CA ILE A 279 0.13 -19.15 0.07
C ILE A 279 -0.84 -18.00 -0.22
N PHE A 280 -0.41 -16.98 -0.97
CA PHE A 280 -1.29 -15.89 -1.40
C PHE A 280 -2.48 -16.41 -2.21
N TYR A 281 -2.25 -17.27 -3.20
CA TYR A 281 -3.31 -17.86 -4.01
C TYR A 281 -4.32 -18.64 -3.17
N LYS A 282 -3.87 -19.43 -2.18
CA LYS A 282 -4.73 -20.20 -1.28
C LYS A 282 -5.58 -19.33 -0.34
N MET A 283 -5.08 -18.17 0.06
CA MET A 283 -5.84 -17.23 0.90
C MET A 283 -7.18 -16.87 0.24
N PHE A 284 -7.18 -16.68 -1.07
CA PHE A 284 -8.39 -16.39 -1.85
C PHE A 284 -9.26 -17.63 -2.17
N ASN A 285 -9.06 -18.77 -1.50
CA ASN A 285 -10.05 -19.84 -1.40
C ASN A 285 -11.12 -19.57 -0.32
N CYS A 286 -10.91 -18.56 0.52
CA CYS A 286 -11.95 -18.04 1.39
C CYS A 286 -12.90 -17.12 0.61
N PRO A 287 -14.11 -16.84 1.11
CA PRO A 287 -14.99 -15.83 0.53
C PRO A 287 -14.26 -14.47 0.38
N SER A 288 -14.50 -13.79 -0.72
CA SER A 288 -13.80 -12.53 -1.04
C SER A 288 -13.91 -11.48 0.08
N ASN A 289 -15.12 -11.29 0.63
CA ASN A 289 -15.34 -10.36 1.74
C ASN A 289 -14.50 -10.71 2.98
N THR A 290 -14.35 -12.00 3.31
CA THR A 290 -13.51 -12.46 4.41
C THR A 290 -12.05 -12.05 4.21
N VAL A 291 -11.52 -12.27 2.99
CA VAL A 291 -10.13 -11.89 2.68
C VAL A 291 -9.97 -10.38 2.68
N ILE A 292 -10.89 -9.65 2.05
CA ILE A 292 -10.85 -8.19 1.96
C ILE A 292 -10.94 -7.56 3.36
N ASN A 293 -11.84 -8.04 4.21
CA ASN A 293 -11.94 -7.58 5.59
C ASN A 293 -10.63 -7.82 6.36
N PHE A 294 -10.04 -9.00 6.19
CA PHE A 294 -8.75 -9.32 6.81
C PHE A 294 -7.63 -8.40 6.32
N LEU A 295 -7.49 -8.20 5.01
CA LEU A 295 -6.48 -7.31 4.42
C LEU A 295 -6.68 -5.84 4.82
N SER A 296 -7.92 -5.45 5.14
CA SER A 296 -8.32 -4.06 5.46
C SER A 296 -8.49 -3.79 6.96
N ASN A 297 -8.03 -4.67 7.85
CA ASN A 297 -8.15 -4.55 9.31
C ASN A 297 -9.60 -4.50 9.84
N LYS A 298 -10.52 -5.20 9.18
CA LYS A 298 -11.96 -5.22 9.52
C LYS A 298 -12.49 -6.63 9.79
N SER A 299 -11.62 -7.66 9.77
CA SER A 299 -12.04 -9.04 9.97
C SER A 299 -12.48 -9.31 11.42
N SER A 300 -13.50 -10.13 11.55
CA SER A 300 -13.88 -10.78 12.81
C SER A 300 -12.93 -11.95 13.13
N ILE A 301 -12.98 -12.43 14.37
CA ILE A 301 -12.22 -13.63 14.78
C ILE A 301 -12.60 -14.86 13.94
N TYR A 302 -13.86 -15.01 13.57
CA TYR A 302 -14.32 -16.13 12.73
C TYR A 302 -13.73 -16.07 11.32
N GLU A 303 -13.62 -14.88 10.74
CA GLU A 303 -12.98 -14.66 9.45
C GLU A 303 -11.48 -14.94 9.52
N ASP A 304 -10.81 -14.52 10.60
CA ASP A 304 -9.40 -14.82 10.84
C ASP A 304 -9.15 -16.33 10.91
N ILE A 305 -9.97 -17.06 11.67
CA ILE A 305 -9.91 -18.53 11.77
C ILE A 305 -10.17 -19.19 10.40
N SER A 306 -11.12 -18.68 9.63
CA SER A 306 -11.40 -19.16 8.28
C SER A 306 -10.15 -19.08 7.39
N ILE A 307 -9.48 -17.94 7.37
CA ILE A 307 -8.24 -17.75 6.60
C ILE A 307 -7.13 -18.67 7.12
N ILE A 308 -6.89 -18.71 8.42
CA ILE A 308 -5.86 -19.55 9.04
C ILE A 308 -6.10 -21.04 8.68
N SER A 309 -7.35 -21.48 8.64
CA SER A 309 -7.71 -22.87 8.30
C SER A 309 -7.29 -23.27 6.88
N LYS A 310 -7.23 -22.34 5.95
CA LYS A 310 -6.81 -22.54 4.55
C LYS A 310 -5.30 -22.45 4.35
N MET A 311 -4.58 -21.93 5.34
CA MET A 311 -3.12 -21.80 5.25
C MET A 311 -2.43 -23.15 5.48
N PRO A 312 -1.21 -23.36 4.94
CA PRO A 312 -0.45 -24.59 5.16
C PRO A 312 0.06 -24.63 6.60
N LYS A 313 -0.70 -25.26 7.50
CA LYS A 313 -0.53 -25.25 8.96
C LYS A 313 0.92 -25.49 9.43
N TRP A 314 1.58 -26.49 8.85
CA TRP A 314 2.96 -26.85 9.25
C TRP A 314 3.98 -25.75 8.99
N ILE A 315 3.76 -24.89 8.01
CA ILE A 315 4.66 -23.77 7.69
C ILE A 315 4.47 -22.65 8.72
N PHE A 316 3.22 -22.38 9.12
CA PHE A 316 2.88 -21.32 10.07
C PHE A 316 3.15 -21.72 11.54
N LEU A 317 2.91 -22.98 11.91
CA LEU A 317 3.15 -23.46 13.29
C LEU A 317 4.62 -23.54 13.67
N LYS A 318 5.55 -23.54 12.71
CA LYS A 318 7.00 -23.58 12.93
C LYS A 318 7.62 -22.19 13.18
N GLN A 319 6.83 -21.11 13.15
CA GLN A 319 7.30 -19.72 13.31
C GLN A 319 7.01 -19.16 14.69
#